data_66bcdb736117e51e93f5d5e721fc805f
#
_entry.id   66bcdb736117e51e93f5d5e721fc805f
#
_cell.length_a   1.000
_cell.length_b   1.000
_cell.length_c   1.000
_cell.angle_alpha   90.00
_cell.angle_beta   90.00
_cell.angle_gamma   90.00
#
_symmetry.space_group_name_H-M   'P 1'
#
loop_
_entity.id
_entity.type
_entity.pdbx_description
1 polymer ?
#
loop_
_entity_poly.entity_id
_entity_poly.type
_entity_poly.pdbx_seq_one_letter_code
_entity_poly.pdbx_strand_id
1 'polypeptide(L)'
;MKRIVKTIIAASLMLVSTQAFAQLSVGVGYLNSTSKTKAGDVVSTLPSNGFYAGAEYNISDGKGFGISAGAYYSYLIAAKSGNGSIAGINLGGKATVEEMYLDIPVNFNLSAKVNSSLRAFLFAGPTFSVGLSSTTKGEGSIGGINLETGKHDNYSDDDYNRFDILLGGGIGIDYGSLRLKVGYNAGMLNRYKSDNVIQKRNVLSAGIAFLF
;
A
#
# COMPACT_ATOMS: atom_id res chain seq x y z
N MET A 1 -9.36 11.47 -23.63
CA MET A 1 -8.37 11.49 -22.55
C MET A 1 -7.93 12.91 -22.14
N LYS A 2 -7.41 13.78 -22.99
CA LYS A 2 -6.92 15.15 -22.60
C LYS A 2 -7.99 16.04 -21.93
N ARG A 3 -9.29 15.92 -22.25
CA ARG A 3 -10.38 16.70 -21.64
C ARG A 3 -10.69 16.22 -20.22
N ILE A 4 -10.70 14.91 -19.98
CA ILE A 4 -10.97 14.33 -18.65
C ILE A 4 -9.88 14.70 -17.66
N VAL A 5 -8.61 14.66 -18.07
CA VAL A 5 -7.47 15.09 -17.24
C VAL A 5 -7.58 16.57 -16.88
N LYS A 6 -7.95 17.44 -17.83
CA LYS A 6 -8.16 18.88 -17.56
C LYS A 6 -9.32 19.13 -16.60
N THR A 7 -10.41 18.35 -16.71
CA THR A 7 -11.57 18.47 -15.80
C THR A 7 -11.22 18.00 -14.38
N ILE A 8 -10.43 16.92 -14.24
CA ILE A 8 -9.95 16.46 -12.93
C ILE A 8 -9.01 17.48 -12.29
N ILE A 9 -8.09 18.06 -13.05
CA ILE A 9 -7.18 19.12 -12.58
C ILE A 9 -7.97 20.39 -12.20
N ALA A 10 -8.96 20.79 -12.98
CA ALA A 10 -9.82 21.94 -12.67
C ALA A 10 -10.69 21.69 -11.42
N ALA A 11 -11.24 20.48 -11.26
CA ALA A 11 -12.00 20.09 -10.07
C ALA A 11 -11.13 20.05 -8.82
N SER A 12 -9.87 19.58 -8.93
CA SER A 12 -8.93 19.59 -7.81
C SER A 12 -8.50 21.01 -7.42
N LEU A 13 -8.36 21.92 -8.38
CA LEU A 13 -8.07 23.34 -8.12
C LEU A 13 -9.28 24.09 -7.50
N MET A 14 -10.50 23.74 -7.83
CA MET A 14 -11.70 24.34 -7.21
C MET A 14 -11.92 23.91 -5.75
N LEU A 15 -11.44 22.73 -5.35
CA LEU A 15 -11.49 22.28 -3.95
C LEU A 15 -10.55 23.09 -3.04
N VAL A 16 -9.56 23.79 -3.59
CA VAL A 16 -8.60 24.63 -2.83
C VAL A 16 -9.19 25.99 -2.46
N SER A 17 -10.31 26.43 -3.07
CA SER A 17 -10.85 27.79 -2.91
C SER A 17 -11.92 27.94 -1.82
N THR A 18 -12.35 26.85 -1.18
CA THR A 18 -13.28 26.96 -0.05
C THR A 18 -12.50 27.13 1.25
N GLN A 19 -12.85 28.14 2.05
CA GLN A 19 -12.34 28.35 3.43
C GLN A 19 -12.82 27.26 4.42
N ALA A 20 -12.99 26.02 3.96
CA ALA A 20 -13.06 24.87 4.82
C ALA A 20 -11.67 24.71 5.48
N PHE A 21 -11.61 24.35 6.75
CA PHE A 21 -10.37 24.08 7.47
C PHE A 21 -9.60 22.93 6.80
N ALA A 22 -8.88 23.30 5.75
CA ALA A 22 -8.13 22.39 4.93
C ALA A 22 -6.72 22.27 5.47
N GLN A 23 -6.24 21.06 5.63
CA GLN A 23 -4.94 20.77 6.20
C GLN A 23 -4.17 19.81 5.29
N LEU A 24 -3.04 20.28 4.80
CA LEU A 24 -2.07 19.44 4.10
C LEU A 24 -1.22 18.70 5.12
N SER A 25 -0.98 17.41 4.89
CA SER A 25 0.01 16.64 5.65
C SER A 25 0.98 15.96 4.70
N VAL A 26 2.24 15.91 5.10
CA VAL A 26 3.29 15.15 4.41
C VAL A 26 3.88 14.16 5.39
N GLY A 27 3.99 12.90 4.99
CA GLY A 27 4.38 11.86 5.92
C GLY A 27 5.05 10.66 5.30
N VAL A 28 5.59 9.85 6.20
CA VAL A 28 6.26 8.59 5.89
C VAL A 28 5.78 7.53 6.88
N GLY A 29 5.91 6.27 6.50
CA GLY A 29 5.55 5.19 7.41
C GLY A 29 6.04 3.84 6.96
N TYR A 30 5.85 2.87 7.84
CA TYR A 30 6.13 1.47 7.64
C TYR A 30 4.89 0.74 7.10
N LEU A 31 5.13 -0.24 6.24
CA LEU A 31 4.13 -1.14 5.69
C LEU A 31 4.49 -2.59 6.02
N ASN A 32 3.51 -3.33 6.53
CA ASN A 32 3.53 -4.78 6.54
C ASN A 32 2.38 -5.26 5.65
N SER A 33 2.72 -5.91 4.56
CA SER A 33 1.74 -6.40 3.59
C SER A 33 1.74 -7.93 3.57
N THR A 34 0.57 -8.50 3.31
CA THR A 34 0.40 -9.94 3.19
C THR A 34 -0.36 -10.24 1.90
N SER A 35 0.31 -10.89 0.95
CA SER A 35 -0.30 -11.40 -0.27
C SER A 35 -0.76 -12.85 -0.05
N LYS A 36 -2.07 -13.09 -0.12
CA LYS A 36 -2.66 -14.44 -0.05
C LYS A 36 -3.02 -14.90 -1.44
N THR A 37 -2.44 -16.01 -1.86
CA THR A 37 -2.71 -16.65 -3.15
C THR A 37 -3.43 -17.97 -2.91
N LYS A 38 -4.58 -18.16 -3.55
CA LYS A 38 -5.35 -19.42 -3.54
C LYS A 38 -5.41 -19.96 -4.97
N ALA A 39 -4.97 -21.19 -5.16
CA ALA A 39 -5.06 -21.96 -6.40
C ALA A 39 -5.65 -23.34 -6.09
N GLY A 40 -6.92 -23.55 -6.45
CA GLY A 40 -7.66 -24.70 -6.00
C GLY A 40 -7.74 -24.79 -4.47
N ASP A 41 -7.27 -25.88 -3.88
CA ASP A 41 -7.21 -26.08 -2.43
C ASP A 41 -5.91 -25.61 -1.78
N VAL A 42 -4.95 -25.17 -2.57
CA VAL A 42 -3.64 -24.70 -2.07
C VAL A 42 -3.73 -23.22 -1.73
N VAL A 43 -3.41 -22.88 -0.49
CA VAL A 43 -3.31 -21.49 -0.02
C VAL A 43 -1.85 -21.19 0.33
N SER A 44 -1.29 -20.18 -0.32
CA SER A 44 0.06 -19.66 -0.02
C SER A 44 -0.04 -18.23 0.49
N THR A 45 0.79 -17.90 1.45
CA THR A 45 0.87 -16.56 2.03
C THR A 45 2.29 -16.04 1.90
N LEU A 46 2.45 -14.84 1.36
CA LEU A 46 3.72 -14.17 1.21
C LEU A 46 3.68 -12.84 1.99
N PRO A 47 4.34 -12.76 3.16
CA PRO A 47 4.50 -11.50 3.87
C PRO A 47 5.57 -10.64 3.19
N SER A 48 5.35 -9.34 3.16
CA SER A 48 6.28 -8.33 2.68
C SER A 48 6.31 -7.14 3.62
N ASN A 49 7.45 -6.50 3.70
CA ASN A 49 7.68 -5.32 4.54
C ASN A 49 8.19 -4.18 3.67
N GLY A 50 7.93 -2.97 4.10
CA GLY A 50 8.38 -1.82 3.33
C GLY A 50 8.03 -0.49 3.98
N PHE A 51 8.02 0.53 3.16
CA PHE A 51 7.71 1.89 3.60
C PHE A 51 6.82 2.60 2.58
N TYR A 52 6.20 3.66 3.04
CA TYR A 52 5.50 4.61 2.17
C TYR A 52 5.93 6.05 2.49
N ALA A 53 5.80 6.91 1.50
CA ALA A 53 5.98 8.35 1.64
C ALA A 53 4.97 9.07 0.74
N GLY A 54 4.43 10.19 1.21
CA GLY A 54 3.47 10.95 0.41
C GLY A 54 2.81 12.09 1.15
N ALA A 55 1.74 12.59 0.54
CA ALA A 55 0.96 13.70 1.07
C ALA A 55 -0.53 13.37 1.08
N GLU A 56 -1.24 13.95 2.04
CA GLU A 56 -2.69 13.83 2.21
C GLU A 56 -3.28 15.21 2.53
N TYR A 57 -4.36 15.51 1.86
CA TYR A 57 -5.14 16.72 2.06
C TYR A 57 -6.43 16.37 2.79
N ASN A 58 -6.70 17.04 3.91
CA ASN A 58 -7.88 16.81 4.73
C ASN A 58 -8.77 18.05 4.73
N ILE A 59 -10.04 17.86 4.43
CA ILE A 59 -11.09 18.87 4.51
C ILE A 59 -12.00 18.48 5.67
N SER A 60 -12.11 19.35 6.68
CA SER A 60 -12.95 19.14 7.87
C SER A 60 -14.05 20.18 7.97
N ASP A 61 -15.20 19.79 8.47
CA ASP A 61 -16.32 20.70 8.79
C ASP A 61 -16.12 21.51 10.09
N GLY A 62 -14.99 21.31 10.78
CA GLY A 62 -14.69 21.90 12.08
C GLY A 62 -15.46 21.27 13.26
N LYS A 63 -16.44 20.41 12.99
CA LYS A 63 -17.29 19.73 14.01
C LYS A 63 -16.86 18.30 14.29
N GLY A 64 -15.86 17.80 13.55
CA GLY A 64 -15.30 16.47 13.75
C GLY A 64 -15.41 15.55 12.55
N PHE A 65 -16.21 15.90 11.55
CA PHE A 65 -16.27 15.17 10.29
C PHE A 65 -15.31 15.75 9.27
N GLY A 66 -14.74 14.89 8.44
CA GLY A 66 -13.87 15.30 7.35
C GLY A 66 -13.76 14.24 6.26
N ILE A 67 -13.21 14.68 5.14
CA ILE A 67 -12.82 13.81 4.04
C ILE A 67 -11.36 14.10 3.75
N SER A 68 -10.56 13.05 3.57
CA SER A 68 -9.18 13.21 3.13
C SER A 68 -8.93 12.44 1.84
N ALA A 69 -8.03 12.99 1.02
CA ALA A 69 -7.50 12.34 -0.15
C ALA A 69 -5.99 12.54 -0.20
N GLY A 70 -5.26 11.50 -0.58
CA GLY A 70 -3.80 11.53 -0.59
C GLY A 70 -3.20 10.86 -1.81
N ALA A 71 -1.88 10.98 -1.91
CA ALA A 71 -1.07 10.24 -2.86
C ALA A 71 0.21 9.79 -2.15
N TYR A 72 0.43 8.48 -2.14
CA TYR A 72 1.57 7.84 -1.48
C TYR A 72 2.31 6.93 -2.44
N TYR A 73 3.61 7.06 -2.45
CA TYR A 73 4.49 6.06 -3.03
C TYR A 73 4.77 4.99 -1.98
N SER A 74 4.55 3.73 -2.34
CA SER A 74 4.74 2.56 -1.47
C SER A 74 5.78 1.62 -2.09
N TYR A 75 6.76 1.19 -1.30
CA TYR A 75 7.75 0.20 -1.65
C TYR A 75 7.67 -0.99 -0.71
N LEU A 76 7.58 -2.19 -1.25
CA LEU A 76 7.45 -3.44 -0.52
C LEU A 76 8.50 -4.45 -1.00
N ILE A 77 9.06 -5.19 -0.06
CA ILE A 77 9.97 -6.30 -0.34
C ILE A 77 9.51 -7.55 0.42
N ALA A 78 9.45 -8.66 -0.28
CA ALA A 78 9.24 -9.99 0.28
C ALA A 78 10.42 -10.88 -0.07
N ALA A 79 10.82 -11.74 0.86
CA ALA A 79 11.81 -12.77 0.61
C ALA A 79 11.29 -14.11 1.14
N LYS A 80 11.41 -15.14 0.32
CA LYS A 80 11.09 -16.53 0.71
C LYS A 80 12.29 -17.40 0.36
N SER A 81 12.82 -18.11 1.34
CA SER A 81 13.90 -19.07 1.15
C SER A 81 13.39 -20.49 1.48
N GLY A 82 13.92 -21.44 0.76
CA GLY A 82 13.70 -22.86 0.99
C GLY A 82 15.03 -23.61 0.85
N ASN A 83 15.29 -24.52 1.78
CA ASN A 83 16.48 -25.37 1.75
C ASN A 83 16.04 -26.84 1.74
N GLY A 84 16.75 -27.67 0.99
CA GLY A 84 16.54 -29.11 0.93
C GLY A 84 17.89 -29.82 0.80
N SER A 85 17.91 -31.12 1.00
CA SER A 85 19.07 -31.95 0.75
C SER A 85 18.65 -33.22 0.02
N ILE A 86 19.34 -33.54 -1.07
CA ILE A 86 19.15 -34.77 -1.84
C ILE A 86 20.50 -35.48 -1.96
N ALA A 87 20.58 -36.73 -1.51
CA ALA A 87 21.79 -37.57 -1.56
C ALA A 87 23.05 -36.86 -0.97
N GLY A 88 22.86 -36.09 0.15
CA GLY A 88 23.96 -35.39 0.81
C GLY A 88 24.38 -34.04 0.12
N ILE A 89 23.73 -33.65 -0.97
CA ILE A 89 23.96 -32.38 -1.63
C ILE A 89 22.94 -31.37 -1.10
N ASN A 90 23.42 -30.26 -0.54
CA ASN A 90 22.54 -29.17 -0.08
C ASN A 90 22.04 -28.37 -1.27
N LEU A 91 20.71 -28.22 -1.33
CA LEU A 91 20.00 -27.40 -2.31
C LEU A 91 19.38 -26.22 -1.57
N GLY A 92 19.67 -25.02 -1.98
CA GLY A 92 19.08 -23.79 -1.46
C GLY A 92 18.38 -23.00 -2.57
N GLY A 93 17.30 -22.35 -2.23
CA GLY A 93 16.63 -21.40 -3.12
C GLY A 93 16.12 -20.20 -2.34
N LYS A 94 16.28 -19.01 -2.90
CA LYS A 94 15.73 -17.76 -2.37
C LYS A 94 15.03 -17.01 -3.49
N ALA A 95 13.79 -16.64 -3.26
CA ALA A 95 13.05 -15.73 -4.13
C ALA A 95 12.80 -14.41 -3.40
N THR A 96 13.15 -13.31 -4.05
CA THR A 96 12.90 -11.95 -3.55
C THR A 96 11.95 -11.25 -4.51
N VAL A 97 10.86 -10.71 -3.98
CA VAL A 97 9.86 -9.94 -4.73
C VAL A 97 9.92 -8.50 -4.26
N GLU A 98 10.14 -7.58 -5.18
CA GLU A 98 10.13 -6.13 -4.95
C GLU A 98 8.93 -5.54 -5.67
N GLU A 99 8.10 -4.78 -4.96
CA GLU A 99 6.87 -4.17 -5.50
C GLU A 99 6.82 -2.68 -5.18
N MET A 100 6.39 -1.89 -6.15
CA MET A 100 6.21 -0.44 -6.02
C MET A 100 4.79 -0.08 -6.43
N TYR A 101 4.14 0.80 -5.64
CA TYR A 101 2.77 1.23 -5.87
C TYR A 101 2.63 2.75 -5.74
N LEU A 102 1.67 3.27 -6.47
CA LEU A 102 1.04 4.56 -6.21
C LEU A 102 -0.31 4.28 -5.54
N ASP A 103 -0.43 4.65 -4.28
CA ASP A 103 -1.64 4.46 -3.47
C ASP A 103 -2.34 5.80 -3.29
N ILE A 104 -3.63 5.86 -3.64
CA ILE A 104 -4.49 7.05 -3.56
C ILE A 104 -5.64 6.73 -2.60
N PRO A 105 -5.46 6.95 -1.28
CA PRO A 105 -6.54 6.79 -0.31
C PRO A 105 -7.54 7.94 -0.42
N VAL A 106 -8.82 7.60 -0.23
CA VAL A 106 -9.92 8.55 -0.02
C VAL A 106 -10.66 8.10 1.21
N ASN A 107 -10.55 8.86 2.31
CA ASN A 107 -11.09 8.46 3.60
C ASN A 107 -12.13 9.43 4.12
N PHE A 108 -13.14 8.89 4.78
CA PHE A 108 -13.97 9.62 5.72
C PHE A 108 -13.27 9.63 7.08
N ASN A 109 -13.24 10.80 7.72
CA ASN A 109 -12.58 11.00 8.99
C ASN A 109 -13.61 11.42 10.05
N LEU A 110 -13.53 10.82 11.23
CA LEU A 110 -14.27 11.23 12.40
C LEU A 110 -13.26 11.59 13.50
N SER A 111 -13.23 12.84 13.92
CA SER A 111 -12.25 13.32 14.89
C SER A 111 -12.89 13.96 16.10
N ALA A 112 -12.23 13.82 17.25
CA ALA A 112 -12.61 14.44 18.49
C ALA A 112 -11.41 15.17 19.11
N LYS A 113 -11.61 16.40 19.58
CA LYS A 113 -10.60 17.13 20.36
C LYS A 113 -10.57 16.56 21.78
N VAL A 114 -9.40 16.08 22.22
CA VAL A 114 -9.18 15.61 23.58
C VAL A 114 -8.80 16.81 24.47
N ASN A 115 -7.95 17.69 23.93
CA ASN A 115 -7.57 18.99 24.55
C ASN A 115 -7.18 19.99 23.45
N SER A 116 -6.60 21.14 23.83
CA SER A 116 -6.20 22.19 22.90
C SER A 116 -5.14 21.76 21.86
N SER A 117 -4.30 20.80 22.22
CA SER A 117 -3.19 20.35 21.37
C SER A 117 -3.35 18.92 20.83
N LEU A 118 -4.27 18.13 21.41
CA LEU A 118 -4.45 16.71 21.09
C LEU A 118 -5.83 16.47 20.47
N ARG A 119 -5.82 15.86 19.28
CA ARG A 119 -7.01 15.38 18.59
C ARG A 119 -6.85 13.89 18.29
N ALA A 120 -7.84 13.08 18.60
CA ALA A 120 -7.93 11.69 18.16
C ALA A 120 -8.86 11.60 16.96
N PHE A 121 -8.59 10.70 16.02
CA PHE A 121 -9.47 10.48 14.88
C PHE A 121 -9.51 9.02 14.44
N LEU A 122 -10.64 8.67 13.85
CA LEU A 122 -10.85 7.44 13.10
C LEU A 122 -10.93 7.79 11.63
N PHE A 123 -10.48 6.89 10.78
CA PHE A 123 -10.64 7.04 9.33
C PHE A 123 -11.03 5.72 8.69
N ALA A 124 -11.82 5.78 7.62
CA ALA A 124 -12.19 4.62 6.82
C ALA A 124 -12.47 5.04 5.38
N GLY A 125 -12.09 4.19 4.44
CA GLY A 125 -12.34 4.45 3.03
C GLY A 125 -11.60 3.52 2.08
N PRO A 126 -11.81 3.71 0.77
CA PRO A 126 -11.07 3.01 -0.26
C PRO A 126 -9.68 3.62 -0.48
N THR A 127 -8.74 2.76 -0.84
CA THR A 127 -7.44 3.13 -1.40
C THR A 127 -7.35 2.55 -2.81
N PHE A 128 -7.22 3.42 -3.81
CA PHE A 128 -6.97 3.05 -5.19
C PHE A 128 -5.47 2.87 -5.38
N SER A 129 -5.05 1.65 -5.71
CA SER A 129 -3.63 1.27 -5.78
C SER A 129 -3.26 0.91 -7.21
N VAL A 130 -2.19 1.52 -7.71
CA VAL A 130 -1.64 1.24 -9.04
C VAL A 130 -0.23 0.70 -8.90
N GLY A 131 0.00 -0.54 -9.37
CA GLY A 131 1.32 -1.15 -9.41
C GLY A 131 2.22 -0.48 -10.45
N LEU A 132 3.29 0.14 -9.97
CA LEU A 132 4.29 0.80 -10.81
C LEU A 132 5.34 -0.22 -11.31
N SER A 133 5.79 -1.10 -10.42
CA SER A 133 6.75 -2.15 -10.71
C SER A 133 6.51 -3.35 -9.80
N SER A 134 6.70 -4.55 -10.32
CA SER A 134 6.70 -5.79 -9.55
C SER A 134 7.76 -6.71 -10.14
N THR A 135 8.81 -7.00 -9.38
CA THR A 135 9.97 -7.74 -9.88
C THR A 135 10.29 -8.91 -8.98
N THR A 136 10.49 -10.07 -9.55
CA THR A 136 10.95 -11.29 -8.87
C THR A 136 12.40 -11.59 -9.26
N LYS A 137 13.25 -11.79 -8.25
CA LYS A 137 14.62 -12.29 -8.38
C LYS A 137 14.72 -13.66 -7.74
N GLY A 138 15.27 -14.62 -8.46
CA GLY A 138 15.53 -15.95 -7.94
C GLY A 138 17.06 -16.14 -7.74
N GLU A 139 17.43 -16.74 -6.63
CA GLU A 139 18.80 -17.21 -6.33
C GLU A 139 18.71 -18.69 -5.99
N GLY A 140 19.54 -19.52 -6.61
CA GLY A 140 19.66 -20.95 -6.31
C GLY A 140 21.05 -21.28 -5.80
N SER A 141 21.19 -22.30 -4.95
CA SER A 141 22.50 -22.86 -4.61
C SER A 141 22.46 -24.37 -4.65
N ILE A 142 23.50 -24.97 -5.23
CA ILE A 142 23.70 -26.41 -5.32
C ILE A 142 25.11 -26.69 -4.84
N GLY A 143 25.24 -27.46 -3.73
CA GLY A 143 26.55 -27.84 -3.19
C GLY A 143 27.47 -26.66 -2.84
N GLY A 144 26.89 -25.49 -2.49
CA GLY A 144 27.64 -24.27 -2.17
C GLY A 144 27.95 -23.36 -3.36
N ILE A 145 27.52 -23.72 -4.58
CA ILE A 145 27.63 -22.88 -5.79
C ILE A 145 26.35 -22.06 -5.92
N ASN A 146 26.46 -20.74 -5.91
CA ASN A 146 25.32 -19.83 -6.10
C ASN A 146 25.02 -19.65 -7.59
N LEU A 147 23.75 -19.82 -7.96
CA LEU A 147 23.22 -19.61 -9.29
C LEU A 147 22.21 -18.47 -9.21
N GLU A 148 22.45 -17.36 -9.88
CA GLU A 148 21.45 -16.29 -10.02
C GLU A 148 20.51 -16.62 -11.19
N THR A 149 19.24 -16.74 -10.90
CA THR A 149 18.19 -16.73 -11.91
C THR A 149 17.84 -15.26 -12.16
N GLY A 150 17.84 -14.83 -13.41
CA GLY A 150 17.67 -13.43 -13.78
C GLY A 150 16.44 -12.74 -13.16
N LYS A 151 16.39 -11.45 -13.31
CA LYS A 151 15.30 -10.58 -12.87
C LYS A 151 14.11 -10.73 -13.80
N HIS A 152 12.92 -11.06 -13.27
CA HIS A 152 11.66 -11.17 -13.99
C HIS A 152 10.70 -10.04 -13.60
N ASP A 153 10.12 -9.33 -14.58
CA ASP A 153 9.08 -8.33 -14.35
C ASP A 153 7.71 -9.02 -14.39
N ASN A 154 7.04 -9.11 -13.24
CA ASN A 154 5.73 -9.76 -13.11
C ASN A 154 4.62 -9.05 -13.90
N TYR A 155 4.84 -7.81 -14.32
CA TYR A 155 3.89 -7.06 -15.13
C TYR A 155 4.15 -7.19 -16.63
N SER A 156 5.25 -7.85 -17.05
CA SER A 156 5.52 -8.15 -18.47
C SER A 156 4.62 -9.26 -18.98
N ASP A 157 4.25 -10.19 -18.10
CA ASP A 157 3.29 -11.23 -18.42
C ASP A 157 1.88 -10.66 -18.21
N ASP A 158 1.01 -10.86 -19.18
CA ASP A 158 -0.38 -10.35 -19.15
C ASP A 158 -1.24 -10.94 -18.02
N ASP A 159 -0.63 -11.70 -17.10
CA ASP A 159 -1.30 -12.43 -16.03
C ASP A 159 -1.57 -11.58 -14.78
N TYR A 160 -0.92 -10.41 -14.63
CA TYR A 160 -1.04 -9.57 -13.44
C TYR A 160 -1.81 -8.28 -13.69
N ASN A 161 -2.77 -7.98 -12.80
CA ASN A 161 -3.45 -6.69 -12.76
C ASN A 161 -2.60 -5.67 -12.00
N ARG A 162 -2.36 -4.51 -12.62
CA ARG A 162 -1.69 -3.38 -11.96
C ARG A 162 -2.59 -2.61 -11.01
N PHE A 163 -3.90 -2.66 -11.22
CA PHE A 163 -4.88 -1.91 -10.45
C PHE A 163 -5.51 -2.78 -9.37
N ASP A 164 -5.58 -2.25 -8.15
CA ASP A 164 -6.26 -2.85 -7.01
C ASP A 164 -7.07 -1.77 -6.27
N ILE A 165 -8.12 -2.21 -5.59
CA ILE A 165 -8.88 -1.40 -4.63
C ILE A 165 -8.74 -2.08 -3.28
N LEU A 166 -8.22 -1.34 -2.30
CA LEU A 166 -8.19 -1.80 -0.93
C LEU A 166 -9.25 -1.04 -0.14
N LEU A 167 -9.97 -1.72 0.72
CA LEU A 167 -10.94 -1.11 1.62
C LEU A 167 -10.46 -1.29 3.06
N GLY A 168 -10.46 -0.21 3.81
CA GLY A 168 -9.97 -0.29 5.17
C GLY A 168 -10.19 0.96 5.99
N GLY A 169 -9.43 1.06 7.06
CA GLY A 169 -9.50 2.17 7.98
C GLY A 169 -8.49 2.04 9.10
N GLY A 170 -8.59 2.94 10.05
CA GLY A 170 -7.65 2.96 11.16
C GLY A 170 -7.94 4.08 12.15
N ILE A 171 -6.95 4.32 12.99
CA ILE A 171 -6.97 5.34 14.02
C ILE A 171 -5.75 6.23 13.89
N GLY A 172 -5.86 7.44 14.38
CA GLY A 172 -4.72 8.34 14.47
C GLY A 172 -4.89 9.37 15.57
N ILE A 173 -3.80 10.03 15.84
CA ILE A 173 -3.74 11.16 16.76
C ILE A 173 -2.96 12.30 16.12
N ASP A 174 -3.46 13.52 16.32
CA ASP A 174 -2.75 14.76 16.00
C ASP A 174 -2.32 15.42 17.29
N TYR A 175 -1.04 15.74 17.40
CA TYR A 175 -0.47 16.51 18.50
C TYR A 175 0.29 17.72 17.94
N GLY A 176 -0.31 18.89 18.07
CA GLY A 176 0.20 20.08 17.39
C GLY A 176 0.27 19.86 15.87
N SER A 177 1.46 19.97 15.29
CA SER A 177 1.73 19.74 13.87
C SER A 177 2.13 18.30 13.53
N LEU A 178 2.13 17.38 14.49
CA LEU A 178 2.47 15.99 14.28
C LEU A 178 1.22 15.11 14.23
N ARG A 179 1.17 14.21 13.25
CA ARG A 179 0.14 13.18 13.09
C ARG A 179 0.77 11.79 13.17
N LEU A 180 0.18 10.93 13.99
CA LEU A 180 0.46 9.49 13.97
C LEU A 180 -0.78 8.76 13.45
N LYS A 181 -0.58 7.80 12.54
CA LYS A 181 -1.65 6.97 11.95
C LYS A 181 -1.27 5.50 12.01
N VAL A 182 -2.24 4.66 12.34
CA VAL A 182 -2.17 3.20 12.18
C VAL A 182 -3.42 2.76 11.43
N GLY A 183 -3.26 1.96 10.40
CA GLY A 183 -4.38 1.53 9.55
C GLY A 183 -4.20 0.13 9.01
N TYR A 184 -5.32 -0.49 8.66
CA TYR A 184 -5.39 -1.77 7.98
C TYR A 184 -6.30 -1.68 6.77
N ASN A 185 -5.82 -2.16 5.63
CA ASN A 185 -6.54 -2.18 4.35
C ASN A 185 -6.54 -3.61 3.78
N ALA A 186 -7.72 -4.09 3.40
CA ALA A 186 -7.92 -5.39 2.76
C ALA A 186 -8.10 -5.21 1.25
N GLY A 187 -7.36 -5.97 0.44
CA GLY A 187 -7.49 -5.97 -1.02
C GLY A 187 -8.81 -6.59 -1.46
N MET A 188 -9.52 -5.89 -2.33
CA MET A 188 -10.83 -6.31 -2.83
C MET A 188 -10.74 -7.06 -4.15
N LEU A 189 -9.84 -6.66 -5.04
CA LEU A 189 -9.73 -7.21 -6.37
C LEU A 189 -8.79 -8.42 -6.43
N ASN A 190 -8.97 -9.25 -7.46
CA ASN A 190 -8.02 -10.30 -7.78
C ASN A 190 -6.84 -9.68 -8.56
N ARG A 191 -5.62 -9.89 -8.06
CA ARG A 191 -4.40 -9.42 -8.72
C ARG A 191 -3.98 -10.28 -9.91
N TYR A 192 -4.50 -11.54 -10.00
CA TYR A 192 -4.35 -12.38 -11.17
C TYR A 192 -5.53 -12.20 -12.13
N LYS A 193 -5.26 -12.22 -13.44
CA LYS A 193 -6.30 -12.22 -14.47
C LYS A 193 -6.93 -13.59 -14.69
N SER A 194 -6.32 -14.65 -14.17
CA SER A 194 -6.83 -16.02 -14.25
C SER A 194 -7.91 -16.28 -13.19
N ASP A 195 -9.02 -16.88 -13.58
CA ASP A 195 -10.12 -17.25 -12.68
C ASP A 195 -9.75 -18.40 -11.73
N ASN A 196 -8.73 -19.19 -12.07
CA ASN A 196 -8.28 -20.32 -11.26
C ASN A 196 -7.31 -19.94 -10.13
N VAL A 197 -6.80 -18.70 -10.12
CA VAL A 197 -5.87 -18.19 -9.13
C VAL A 197 -6.39 -16.87 -8.57
N ILE A 198 -6.64 -16.86 -7.27
CA ILE A 198 -7.08 -15.64 -6.57
C ILE A 198 -5.94 -15.16 -5.69
N GLN A 199 -5.47 -13.94 -5.96
CA GLN A 199 -4.49 -13.29 -5.08
C GLN A 199 -5.03 -11.96 -4.59
N LYS A 200 -5.03 -11.78 -3.27
CA LYS A 200 -5.42 -10.53 -2.61
C LYS A 200 -4.31 -10.04 -1.69
N ARG A 201 -4.14 -8.72 -1.64
CA ARG A 201 -3.12 -8.06 -0.81
C ARG A 201 -3.78 -7.33 0.35
N ASN A 202 -3.39 -7.65 1.57
CA ASN A 202 -3.77 -6.90 2.76
C ASN A 202 -2.57 -6.10 3.26
N VAL A 203 -2.81 -4.91 3.81
CA VAL A 203 -1.74 -3.98 4.22
C VAL A 203 -2.05 -3.42 5.59
N LEU A 204 -1.15 -3.63 6.54
CA LEU A 204 -1.05 -2.91 7.80
C LEU A 204 -0.06 -1.76 7.62
N SER A 205 -0.42 -0.57 8.05
CA SER A 205 0.41 0.63 7.96
C SER A 205 0.54 1.32 9.29
N ALA A 206 1.72 1.87 9.57
CA ALA A 206 1.97 2.76 10.70
C ALA A 206 2.89 3.90 10.25
N GLY A 207 2.54 5.14 10.55
CA GLY A 207 3.32 6.27 10.07
C GLY A 207 3.15 7.55 10.85
N ILE A 208 4.04 8.49 10.52
CA ILE A 208 4.09 9.83 11.06
C ILE A 208 3.99 10.84 9.91
N ALA A 209 3.28 11.94 10.14
CA ALA A 209 3.17 13.04 9.19
C ALA A 209 3.27 14.39 9.90
N PHE A 210 3.70 15.39 9.15
CA PHE A 210 3.68 16.79 9.56
C PHE A 210 2.46 17.47 8.94
N LEU A 211 1.76 18.26 9.74
CA LEU A 211 0.56 19.01 9.38
C LEU A 211 0.93 20.47 9.14
N PHE A 212 0.51 21.02 7.99
CA PHE A 212 0.76 22.41 7.58
C PHE A 212 -0.47 23.26 7.77
#